data_896521ad6aa81f4f168437b2a8254a2f
#
_entry.id   896521ad6aa81f4f168437b2a8254a2f
#
_cell.length_a   1.000
_cell.length_b   1.000
_cell.length_c   1.000
_cell.angle_alpha   90.00
_cell.angle_beta   90.00
_cell.angle_gamma   90.00
#
_symmetry.space_group_name_H-M   'P 1'
#
loop_
_entity.id
_entity.type
_entity.pdbx_description
1 polymer ?
#
loop_
_entity_poly.entity_id
_entity_poly.type
_entity_poly.pdbx_seq_one_letter_code
_entity_poly.pdbx_strand_id
1 'polypeptide(L)'
;MDSGGTGSGGSGADAGSTPFDSDSMGAGRPAATGAPVAGAVAGADLGVPMTRKERREAASTKPTKPTKTGKSKSKRTWLDWMLLSGVVLVSLAIVAVGTGYAYVQYRFNQVTKVTVKHLRTAPAGAPFNVLLIGSDSRVGITGAAQNAYGNTTSAGGQRSDVVKILHVVPATGQVSVLSIPRDTVVAVAGSANQVGKYNRINATYNSGPDQLVQTIEADFGIAIEHVVQLNFIGFRGAVDAIGGVNLDFPFPARDAYTGLNITTRGCQHLNGGYSLAVARSRHYQYYENGYWQYDGTSDFGRIQRQNAFLKALINQAEKQYNPLTLNAFIGSVVQGVTIDSTFSISELVSLAQQFRSFASTSLATSTLPTYSSNSSEFGYLGSILYVQQPQANQVISQFLNAPAPVPLTPPPGPYGTTSTRTTTSTVQAPSYSTGGKTPATTAPAVTTTTIQTNFDPTPC
;
A
#
# COMPACT_ATOMS: atom_id res chain seq x y z
N MET A 1 -22.74 -54.76 -35.15
CA MET A 1 -22.73 -55.70 -34.04
C MET A 1 -22.71 -54.84 -32.82
N ASP A 2 -23.84 -54.37 -32.37
CA ASP A 2 -24.76 -55.02 -31.46
C ASP A 2 -24.15 -55.08 -30.05
N SER A 3 -24.63 -54.62 -29.04
CA SER A 3 -25.92 -54.34 -28.41
C SER A 3 -25.56 -53.77 -27.02
N GLY A 4 -26.18 -52.87 -26.37
CA GLY A 4 -27.57 -52.86 -25.99
C GLY A 4 -27.69 -53.05 -24.47
N GLY A 5 -28.50 -52.26 -23.79
CA GLY A 5 -29.00 -52.54 -22.44
C GLY A 5 -28.89 -51.33 -21.51
N THR A 6 -29.81 -50.40 -21.35
CA THR A 6 -31.15 -50.38 -20.74
C THR A 6 -31.24 -50.76 -19.27
N GLY A 7 -31.83 -49.90 -18.49
CA GLY A 7 -32.45 -50.15 -17.20
C GLY A 7 -32.24 -48.96 -16.28
N SER A 8 -33.11 -48.02 -16.12
CA SER A 8 -34.46 -47.88 -15.60
C SER A 8 -34.56 -47.94 -14.09
N GLY A 9 -35.18 -46.96 -13.57
CA GLY A 9 -36.07 -46.94 -12.43
C GLY A 9 -35.45 -46.37 -11.19
N GLY A 10 -36.02 -45.49 -10.49
CA GLY A 10 -37.34 -44.99 -10.34
C GLY A 10 -37.42 -44.24 -9.05
N SER A 11 -38.13 -43.18 -9.05
CA SER A 11 -39.21 -42.74 -8.14
C SER A 11 -38.88 -42.79 -6.64
N GLY A 12 -39.19 -41.78 -5.94
CA GLY A 12 -40.33 -41.08 -5.50
C GLY A 12 -39.92 -39.98 -4.56
N ALA A 13 -40.49 -38.82 -4.63
CA ALA A 13 -41.66 -38.33 -3.93
C ALA A 13 -41.48 -38.42 -2.40
N ASP A 14 -41.73 -37.45 -1.58
CA ASP A 14 -42.81 -36.48 -1.49
C ASP A 14 -42.45 -35.47 -0.36
N ALA A 15 -42.76 -34.24 -0.51
CA ALA A 15 -43.81 -33.47 0.10
C ALA A 15 -43.73 -33.21 1.63
N GLY A 16 -43.95 -31.96 1.96
CA GLY A 16 -44.39 -31.48 3.26
C GLY A 16 -43.82 -30.13 3.56
N SER A 17 -44.26 -29.00 2.97
CA SER A 17 -45.42 -28.14 3.23
C SER A 17 -45.78 -28.10 4.70
N THR A 18 -45.76 -27.01 5.32
CA THR A 18 -46.49 -25.78 5.42
C THR A 18 -46.22 -25.10 6.77
N PRO A 19 -46.80 -23.94 6.97
CA PRO A 19 -46.30 -22.92 7.87
C PRO A 19 -47.04 -22.93 9.21
N PHE A 20 -46.47 -22.27 10.18
CA PHE A 20 -47.26 -21.92 11.35
C PHE A 20 -47.13 -20.40 11.62
N ASP A 21 -48.30 -19.85 11.61
CA ASP A 21 -48.72 -18.52 11.84
C ASP A 21 -48.71 -18.16 13.32
N SER A 22 -48.57 -16.89 13.54
CA SER A 22 -49.22 -15.99 14.47
C SER A 22 -49.20 -16.19 15.99
N ASP A 23 -49.08 -15.03 16.51
CA ASP A 23 -49.72 -14.44 17.72
C ASP A 23 -48.94 -14.53 19.04
N SER A 24 -48.65 -13.41 19.49
CA SER A 24 -49.33 -12.54 20.41
C SER A 24 -48.44 -11.95 21.52
N MET A 25 -48.60 -10.67 21.64
CA MET A 25 -48.72 -9.88 22.89
C MET A 25 -47.56 -9.94 23.91
N GLY A 26 -47.06 -8.74 24.15
CA GLY A 26 -46.37 -8.45 25.38
C GLY A 26 -45.82 -7.04 25.43
N ALA A 27 -46.67 -6.10 25.75
CA ALA A 27 -46.36 -4.70 26.07
C ALA A 27 -45.32 -4.63 27.19
N GLY A 28 -44.37 -3.73 27.05
CA GLY A 28 -43.44 -3.43 28.10
C GLY A 28 -42.61 -2.19 27.77
N ARG A 29 -43.21 -1.04 27.78
CA ARG A 29 -42.50 0.22 27.99
C ARG A 29 -42.02 0.30 29.43
N PRO A 30 -40.84 0.73 29.74
CA PRO A 30 -40.56 1.52 30.90
C PRO A 30 -40.28 2.97 30.53
N ALA A 31 -40.86 3.76 31.41
CA ALA A 31 -40.99 5.19 31.45
C ALA A 31 -39.67 5.95 31.51
N ALA A 32 -39.76 7.15 31.03
CA ALA A 32 -38.86 8.25 31.28
C ALA A 32 -38.83 8.64 32.76
N THR A 33 -37.63 8.81 33.29
CA THR A 33 -37.34 9.56 34.51
C THR A 33 -36.12 10.40 34.22
N GLY A 34 -36.05 11.66 34.48
CA GLY A 34 -36.73 12.65 35.26
C GLY A 34 -35.88 13.89 35.16
N ALA A 35 -36.54 15.01 34.90
CA ALA A 35 -35.91 16.33 34.97
C ALA A 35 -35.84 16.80 36.43
N PRO A 36 -34.84 17.58 36.84
CA PRO A 36 -34.84 18.15 38.17
C PRO A 36 -35.79 19.35 38.29
N VAL A 37 -36.66 19.26 39.24
CA VAL A 37 -37.60 20.32 39.62
C VAL A 37 -36.80 21.35 40.45
N ALA A 38 -36.80 22.59 40.01
CA ALA A 38 -36.41 23.73 40.82
C ALA A 38 -37.48 24.03 41.87
N GLY A 39 -37.15 23.93 43.15
CA GLY A 39 -38.00 24.25 44.26
C GLY A 39 -38.24 25.78 44.36
N ALA A 40 -39.47 26.18 44.22
CA ALA A 40 -39.90 27.52 44.64
C ALA A 40 -40.31 27.49 46.08
N VAL A 41 -39.60 28.28 46.88
CA VAL A 41 -39.97 28.57 48.27
C VAL A 41 -41.02 29.69 48.28
N ALA A 42 -42.22 29.37 48.66
CA ALA A 42 -43.27 30.34 48.90
C ALA A 42 -43.07 31.03 50.23
N GLY A 43 -42.67 32.31 50.22
CA GLY A 43 -42.73 33.20 51.38
C GLY A 43 -44.13 33.80 51.46
N ALA A 44 -44.83 33.47 52.52
CA ALA A 44 -46.10 34.09 52.86
C ALA A 44 -45.86 35.54 53.33
N ASP A 45 -46.34 36.52 52.59
CA ASP A 45 -46.37 37.92 53.01
C ASP A 45 -47.74 38.23 53.61
N LEU A 46 -47.72 38.55 54.91
CA LEU A 46 -48.88 38.97 55.71
C LEU A 46 -49.21 40.40 55.29
N GLY A 47 -50.27 40.57 54.52
CA GLY A 47 -50.77 41.87 54.10
C GLY A 47 -51.25 42.71 55.28
N VAL A 48 -50.63 43.86 55.47
CA VAL A 48 -51.12 44.95 56.31
C VAL A 48 -52.07 45.79 55.46
N PRO A 49 -53.30 46.11 55.92
CA PRO A 49 -54.24 46.91 55.15
C PRO A 49 -53.82 48.37 55.05
N MET A 50 -53.54 48.89 53.90
CA MET A 50 -53.26 50.30 53.63
C MET A 50 -54.47 51.16 53.84
N THR A 51 -54.25 52.27 54.51
CA THR A 51 -55.25 53.26 54.84
C THR A 51 -55.73 54.11 53.64
N ARG A 52 -56.89 54.61 53.67
CA ARG A 52 -57.57 55.33 52.51
C ARG A 52 -56.79 56.58 52.08
N LYS A 53 -55.78 57.05 52.83
CA LYS A 53 -54.91 58.20 52.49
C LYS A 53 -53.80 57.82 51.57
N GLU A 54 -53.22 56.66 51.78
CA GLU A 54 -52.12 56.14 50.92
C GLU A 54 -52.58 55.76 49.51
N ARG A 55 -53.87 55.44 49.37
CA ARG A 55 -54.49 55.17 48.04
C ARG A 55 -54.65 56.41 47.21
N ARG A 56 -54.71 57.64 47.82
CA ARG A 56 -54.83 58.86 47.06
C ARG A 56 -53.53 59.45 46.58
N GLU A 57 -52.41 59.16 47.24
CA GLU A 57 -51.06 59.59 46.83
C GLU A 57 -50.46 58.73 45.72
N ALA A 58 -50.84 57.46 45.66
CA ALA A 58 -50.41 56.58 44.60
C ALA A 58 -51.09 56.85 43.20
N ALA A 59 -52.21 57.67 43.21
CA ALA A 59 -52.93 57.93 41.99
C ALA A 59 -52.50 59.23 41.26
N SER A 60 -51.48 59.94 41.78
CA SER A 60 -51.02 61.24 41.26
C SER A 60 -49.72 61.23 40.51
N THR A 61 -49.09 60.08 40.33
CA THR A 61 -47.90 60.01 39.54
C THR A 61 -48.24 59.69 38.08
N LYS A 62 -48.16 60.72 37.24
CA LYS A 62 -48.22 60.56 35.79
C LYS A 62 -47.18 59.60 35.32
N PRO A 63 -47.53 58.61 34.43
CA PRO A 63 -46.52 57.69 33.88
C PRO A 63 -45.51 58.46 33.02
N THR A 64 -44.29 58.52 33.50
CA THR A 64 -43.13 58.99 32.70
C THR A 64 -42.97 58.03 31.53
N LYS A 65 -43.07 58.56 30.31
CA LYS A 65 -42.79 57.81 29.09
C LYS A 65 -41.43 57.18 29.20
N PRO A 66 -41.26 55.88 28.87
CA PRO A 66 -39.94 55.26 28.84
C PRO A 66 -39.08 55.99 27.81
N THR A 67 -37.99 56.55 28.28
CA THR A 67 -36.94 57.09 27.42
C THR A 67 -36.41 55.97 26.56
N LYS A 68 -36.71 56.04 25.25
CA LYS A 68 -36.08 55.13 24.28
C LYS A 68 -34.55 55.41 24.36
N THR A 69 -33.82 54.55 25.07
CA THR A 69 -32.37 54.49 24.92
C THR A 69 -32.10 54.13 23.48
N GLY A 70 -31.77 55.11 22.68
CA GLY A 70 -31.34 54.94 21.33
C GLY A 70 -30.11 54.03 21.32
N LYS A 71 -30.26 52.77 20.86
CA LYS A 71 -29.10 51.93 20.55
C LYS A 71 -28.27 52.74 19.56
N SER A 72 -27.19 53.33 20.02
CA SER A 72 -26.16 53.89 19.19
C SER A 72 -25.71 52.77 18.24
N LYS A 73 -26.07 52.89 16.98
CA LYS A 73 -25.47 52.03 15.94
C LYS A 73 -24.03 52.51 15.79
N SER A 74 -23.14 51.86 16.53
CA SER A 74 -21.70 51.97 16.29
C SER A 74 -21.49 51.76 14.80
N LYS A 75 -21.01 52.77 14.10
CA LYS A 75 -20.62 52.65 12.71
C LYS A 75 -19.39 51.75 12.72
N ARG A 76 -19.58 50.49 12.27
CA ARG A 76 -18.44 49.56 12.07
C ARG A 76 -17.40 50.27 11.23
N THR A 77 -16.20 50.38 11.75
CA THR A 77 -15.08 50.99 11.06
C THR A 77 -14.62 50.00 9.98
N TRP A 78 -13.91 50.49 8.96
CA TRP A 78 -13.39 49.62 7.89
C TRP A 78 -12.42 48.55 8.48
N LEU A 79 -11.77 48.84 9.61
CA LEU A 79 -10.96 47.90 10.38
C LEU A 79 -11.81 46.72 10.90
N ASP A 80 -13.04 46.98 11.38
CA ASP A 80 -13.92 45.89 11.85
C ASP A 80 -14.34 44.99 10.66
N TRP A 81 -14.50 45.54 9.48
CA TRP A 81 -14.76 44.77 8.26
C TRP A 81 -13.53 43.97 7.81
N MET A 82 -12.31 44.51 7.91
CA MET A 82 -11.08 43.79 7.63
C MET A 82 -10.86 42.64 8.62
N LEU A 83 -11.06 42.86 9.91
CA LEU A 83 -10.98 41.80 10.93
C LEU A 83 -12.03 40.71 10.69
N LEU A 84 -13.27 41.10 10.40
CA LEU A 84 -14.33 40.13 10.10
C LEU A 84 -14.03 39.31 8.85
N SER A 85 -13.55 39.96 7.77
CA SER A 85 -13.16 39.25 6.56
C SER A 85 -11.95 38.32 6.81
N GLY A 86 -10.99 38.73 7.61
CA GLY A 86 -9.85 37.90 8.04
C GLY A 86 -10.32 36.66 8.80
N VAL A 87 -11.22 36.83 9.78
CA VAL A 87 -11.79 35.69 10.53
C VAL A 87 -12.56 34.76 9.60
N VAL A 88 -13.36 35.29 8.67
CA VAL A 88 -14.09 34.48 7.69
C VAL A 88 -13.14 33.69 6.79
N LEU A 89 -12.09 34.32 6.28
CA LEU A 89 -11.09 33.66 5.44
C LEU A 89 -10.35 32.54 6.20
N VAL A 90 -9.93 32.81 7.43
CA VAL A 90 -9.29 31.79 8.30
C VAL A 90 -10.27 30.63 8.58
N SER A 91 -11.54 30.96 8.89
CA SER A 91 -12.55 29.93 9.12
C SER A 91 -12.80 29.08 7.88
N LEU A 92 -12.89 29.70 6.69
CA LEU A 92 -13.01 28.99 5.43
C LEU A 92 -11.79 28.12 5.14
N ALA A 93 -10.59 28.59 5.43
CA ALA A 93 -9.36 27.82 5.28
C ALA A 93 -9.36 26.59 6.21
N ILE A 94 -9.76 26.77 7.48
CA ILE A 94 -9.87 25.65 8.45
C ILE A 94 -10.90 24.63 7.97
N VAL A 95 -12.06 25.08 7.50
CA VAL A 95 -13.11 24.19 6.96
C VAL A 95 -12.60 23.46 5.72
N ALA A 96 -11.92 24.16 4.81
CA ALA A 96 -11.37 23.55 3.60
C ALA A 96 -10.31 22.47 3.92
N VAL A 97 -9.39 22.77 4.86
CA VAL A 97 -8.37 21.80 5.31
C VAL A 97 -9.03 20.63 6.02
N GLY A 98 -9.98 20.90 6.94
CA GLY A 98 -10.70 19.85 7.67
C GLY A 98 -11.51 18.93 6.73
N THR A 99 -12.20 19.52 5.77
CA THR A 99 -12.98 18.76 4.76
C THR A 99 -12.04 17.97 3.84
N GLY A 100 -10.93 18.56 3.43
CA GLY A 100 -9.90 17.87 2.65
C GLY A 100 -9.33 16.67 3.39
N TYR A 101 -8.96 16.84 4.66
CA TYR A 101 -8.47 15.75 5.50
C TYR A 101 -9.53 14.64 5.67
N ALA A 102 -10.78 15.01 6.00
CA ALA A 102 -11.87 14.05 6.14
C ALA A 102 -12.14 13.28 4.84
N TYR A 103 -12.04 13.94 3.69
CA TYR A 103 -12.17 13.30 2.39
C TYR A 103 -11.06 12.29 2.13
N VAL A 104 -9.80 12.65 2.38
CA VAL A 104 -8.65 11.74 2.22
C VAL A 104 -8.78 10.55 3.17
N GLN A 105 -9.19 10.78 4.43
CA GLN A 105 -9.46 9.72 5.40
C GLN A 105 -10.57 8.77 4.93
N TYR A 106 -11.66 9.32 4.40
CA TYR A 106 -12.76 8.53 3.84
C TYR A 106 -12.28 7.64 2.68
N ARG A 107 -11.50 8.21 1.75
CA ARG A 107 -10.93 7.47 0.61
C ARG A 107 -9.94 6.40 1.07
N PHE A 108 -9.09 6.70 2.02
CA PHE A 108 -8.12 5.75 2.59
C PHE A 108 -8.82 4.57 3.27
N ASN A 109 -9.94 4.80 3.94
CA ASN A 109 -10.72 3.74 4.56
C ASN A 109 -11.39 2.79 3.54
N GLN A 110 -11.46 3.18 2.26
CA GLN A 110 -11.94 2.33 1.17
C GLN A 110 -10.84 1.41 0.61
N VAL A 111 -9.56 1.66 0.91
CA VAL A 111 -8.47 0.79 0.48
C VAL A 111 -8.62 -0.58 1.15
N THR A 112 -8.50 -1.64 0.36
CA THR A 112 -8.54 -2.99 0.88
C THR A 112 -7.40 -3.21 1.87
N LYS A 113 -7.71 -3.76 3.04
CA LYS A 113 -6.72 -4.06 4.08
C LYS A 113 -6.58 -5.55 4.29
N VAL A 114 -5.34 -5.99 4.54
CA VAL A 114 -5.03 -7.37 4.89
C VAL A 114 -4.31 -7.41 6.23
N THR A 115 -4.69 -8.37 7.07
CA THR A 115 -3.98 -8.61 8.33
C THR A 115 -2.76 -9.46 8.08
N VAL A 116 -1.58 -8.93 8.40
CA VAL A 116 -0.30 -9.63 8.37
C VAL A 116 0.20 -9.66 9.81
N LYS A 117 0.36 -10.86 10.38
CA LYS A 117 0.60 -11.03 11.83
C LYS A 117 2.06 -10.81 12.23
N HIS A 118 2.98 -11.08 11.32
CA HIS A 118 4.42 -11.10 11.59
C HIS A 118 5.14 -9.84 11.11
N LEU A 119 4.41 -8.72 10.99
CA LEU A 119 5.03 -7.43 10.76
C LEU A 119 5.80 -6.97 11.99
N ARG A 120 6.94 -6.36 11.76
CA ARG A 120 7.70 -5.67 12.82
C ARG A 120 7.19 -4.24 12.98
N THR A 121 7.45 -3.66 14.13
CA THR A 121 7.11 -2.26 14.40
C THR A 121 8.39 -1.46 14.44
N ALA A 122 8.50 -0.46 13.57
CA ALA A 122 9.60 0.49 13.63
C ALA A 122 9.25 1.64 14.59
N PRO A 123 10.21 2.12 15.41
CA PRO A 123 10.03 3.37 16.14
C PRO A 123 9.77 4.54 15.20
N ALA A 124 9.03 5.55 15.65
CA ALA A 124 8.76 6.73 14.84
C ALA A 124 10.05 7.40 14.37
N GLY A 125 10.16 7.62 13.06
CA GLY A 125 11.35 8.21 12.42
C GLY A 125 12.53 7.26 12.21
N ALA A 126 12.45 6.01 12.65
CA ALA A 126 13.45 4.99 12.34
C ALA A 126 13.32 4.50 10.89
N PRO A 127 14.39 3.97 10.30
CA PRO A 127 14.30 3.26 9.01
C PRO A 127 13.32 2.09 9.10
N PHE A 128 12.60 1.85 8.00
CA PHE A 128 11.64 0.75 7.91
C PHE A 128 11.58 0.17 6.49
N ASN A 129 11.08 -1.04 6.37
CA ASN A 129 10.97 -1.76 5.12
C ASN A 129 9.51 -1.99 4.73
N VAL A 130 9.20 -1.73 3.46
CA VAL A 130 7.90 -1.97 2.86
C VAL A 130 8.05 -3.09 1.83
N LEU A 131 7.37 -4.21 2.05
CA LEU A 131 7.31 -5.29 1.06
C LEU A 131 6.27 -4.95 0.00
N LEU A 132 6.73 -4.71 -1.22
CA LEU A 132 5.89 -4.49 -2.38
C LEU A 132 5.70 -5.82 -3.14
N ILE A 133 4.46 -6.27 -3.23
CA ILE A 133 4.06 -7.50 -3.90
C ILE A 133 3.26 -7.15 -5.15
N GLY A 134 3.78 -7.51 -6.32
CA GLY A 134 3.00 -7.51 -7.55
C GLY A 134 2.30 -8.85 -7.71
N SER A 135 1.00 -8.88 -7.55
CA SER A 135 0.20 -10.10 -7.68
C SER A 135 -0.43 -10.16 -9.06
N ASP A 136 -0.41 -11.36 -9.66
CA ASP A 136 -1.19 -11.69 -10.85
C ASP A 136 -2.67 -11.99 -10.51
N SER A 137 -3.11 -11.62 -9.30
CA SER A 137 -4.50 -11.78 -8.87
C SER A 137 -5.44 -11.13 -9.88
N ARG A 138 -6.36 -11.95 -10.38
CA ARG A 138 -7.40 -11.55 -11.34
C ARG A 138 -8.74 -11.32 -10.68
N VAL A 139 -8.76 -11.26 -9.36
CA VAL A 139 -9.95 -10.92 -8.58
C VAL A 139 -10.41 -9.51 -8.94
N GLY A 140 -11.68 -9.39 -9.34
CA GLY A 140 -12.26 -8.11 -9.77
C GLY A 140 -12.03 -7.77 -11.25
N ILE A 141 -11.30 -8.58 -12.03
CA ILE A 141 -11.20 -8.41 -13.48
C ILE A 141 -12.48 -8.91 -14.13
N THR A 142 -13.22 -8.03 -14.81
CA THR A 142 -14.48 -8.34 -15.51
C THR A 142 -14.47 -7.80 -16.94
N GLY A 143 -15.36 -8.33 -17.79
CA GLY A 143 -15.57 -7.83 -19.16
C GLY A 143 -14.34 -8.00 -20.07
N ALA A 144 -14.06 -7.00 -20.90
CA ALA A 144 -12.98 -7.03 -21.89
C ALA A 144 -11.59 -7.25 -21.29
N ALA A 145 -11.38 -6.87 -20.03
CA ALA A 145 -10.12 -7.11 -19.33
C ALA A 145 -9.86 -8.60 -19.06
N GLN A 146 -10.90 -9.43 -18.93
CA GLN A 146 -10.75 -10.88 -18.79
C GLN A 146 -10.14 -11.51 -20.04
N ASN A 147 -10.46 -10.99 -21.22
CA ASN A 147 -9.91 -11.49 -22.49
C ASN A 147 -8.40 -11.17 -22.60
N ALA A 148 -7.98 -10.03 -22.05
CA ALA A 148 -6.59 -9.58 -22.10
C ALA A 148 -5.70 -10.24 -21.01
N TYR A 149 -6.25 -10.54 -19.85
CA TYR A 149 -5.48 -10.99 -18.68
C TYR A 149 -5.87 -12.39 -18.19
N GLY A 150 -6.91 -12.99 -18.76
CA GLY A 150 -7.49 -14.27 -18.33
C GLY A 150 -8.42 -14.12 -17.11
N ASN A 151 -9.14 -15.19 -16.80
CA ASN A 151 -10.06 -15.25 -15.66
C ASN A 151 -9.40 -15.86 -14.42
N THR A 152 -10.09 -15.80 -13.27
CA THR A 152 -9.63 -16.37 -11.99
C THR A 152 -9.47 -17.89 -12.03
N THR A 153 -10.15 -18.57 -12.94
CA THR A 153 -10.13 -20.05 -13.07
C THR A 153 -8.88 -20.55 -13.83
N SER A 154 -8.25 -19.67 -14.63
CA SER A 154 -7.11 -20.06 -15.50
C SER A 154 -5.76 -20.02 -14.80
N ALA A 155 -5.67 -19.41 -13.60
CA ALA A 155 -4.44 -19.31 -12.83
C ALA A 155 -4.59 -20.12 -11.54
N GLY A 156 -3.94 -21.27 -11.48
CA GLY A 156 -3.85 -22.06 -10.24
C GLY A 156 -3.04 -21.29 -9.18
N GLY A 157 -3.71 -20.81 -8.14
CA GLY A 157 -3.10 -20.13 -7.00
C GLY A 157 -2.82 -18.63 -7.21
N GLN A 158 -2.59 -17.92 -6.10
CA GLN A 158 -2.08 -16.56 -6.10
C GLN A 158 -0.55 -16.62 -6.08
N ARG A 159 0.11 -16.04 -7.07
CA ARG A 159 1.57 -15.97 -7.13
C ARG A 159 2.03 -14.52 -7.09
N SER A 160 3.10 -14.27 -6.37
CA SER A 160 3.77 -12.98 -6.42
C SER A 160 4.79 -12.98 -7.56
N ASP A 161 4.44 -12.38 -8.69
CA ASP A 161 5.36 -12.24 -9.81
C ASP A 161 6.42 -11.16 -9.57
N VAL A 162 6.17 -10.26 -8.63
CA VAL A 162 7.08 -9.19 -8.21
C VAL A 162 7.21 -9.24 -6.71
N VAL A 163 8.44 -9.39 -6.22
CA VAL A 163 8.81 -9.30 -4.81
C VAL A 163 9.90 -8.24 -4.70
N LYS A 164 9.55 -7.08 -4.16
CA LYS A 164 10.52 -5.98 -3.93
C LYS A 164 10.39 -5.49 -2.50
N ILE A 165 11.50 -5.13 -1.91
CA ILE A 165 11.54 -4.51 -0.58
C ILE A 165 12.03 -3.09 -0.77
N LEU A 166 11.28 -2.12 -0.28
CA LEU A 166 11.67 -0.72 -0.21
C LEU A 166 12.19 -0.46 1.19
N HIS A 167 13.43 -0.03 1.30
CA HIS A 167 14.01 0.46 2.55
C HIS A 167 13.94 1.97 2.56
N VAL A 168 13.24 2.53 3.53
CA VAL A 168 13.00 3.97 3.68
C VAL A 168 13.75 4.46 4.91
N VAL A 169 14.55 5.48 4.74
CA VAL A 169 15.29 6.15 5.84
C VAL A 169 14.71 7.56 6.03
N PRO A 170 13.74 7.74 6.95
CA PRO A 170 13.04 9.00 7.12
C PRO A 170 13.96 10.20 7.43
N ALA A 171 15.02 9.97 8.19
CA ALA A 171 15.96 11.01 8.61
C ALA A 171 16.70 11.68 7.43
N THR A 172 16.96 10.93 6.36
CA THR A 172 17.70 11.41 5.18
C THR A 172 16.84 11.51 3.93
N GLY A 173 15.61 11.00 3.96
CA GLY A 173 14.74 10.85 2.79
C GLY A 173 15.29 9.86 1.77
N GLN A 174 16.26 9.03 2.11
CA GLN A 174 16.81 8.02 1.20
C GLN A 174 15.85 6.84 1.06
N VAL A 175 15.77 6.32 -0.17
CA VAL A 175 15.02 5.11 -0.49
C VAL A 175 15.88 4.20 -1.34
N SER A 176 15.94 2.96 -0.96
CA SER A 176 16.54 1.89 -1.74
C SER A 176 15.54 0.78 -2.02
N VAL A 177 15.74 0.05 -3.11
CA VAL A 177 14.87 -1.04 -3.54
C VAL A 177 15.70 -2.29 -3.75
N LEU A 178 15.33 -3.37 -3.06
CA LEU A 178 15.87 -4.70 -3.28
C LEU A 178 14.82 -5.53 -4.02
N SER A 179 15.16 -6.02 -5.21
CA SER A 179 14.33 -6.96 -5.96
C SER A 179 14.78 -8.39 -5.67
N ILE A 180 13.85 -9.26 -5.31
CA ILE A 180 14.11 -10.69 -5.13
C ILE A 180 13.55 -11.42 -6.34
N PRO A 181 14.39 -12.14 -7.13
CA PRO A 181 13.90 -12.92 -8.26
C PRO A 181 12.89 -13.97 -7.79
N ARG A 182 11.75 -14.06 -8.48
CA ARG A 182 10.59 -14.85 -8.04
C ARG A 182 10.86 -16.36 -7.94
N ASP A 183 11.80 -16.87 -8.72
CA ASP A 183 12.17 -18.28 -8.75
C ASP A 183 13.31 -18.65 -7.79
N THR A 184 13.68 -17.72 -6.87
CA THR A 184 14.66 -17.96 -5.81
C THR A 184 14.16 -19.05 -4.87
N VAL A 185 14.96 -20.08 -4.63
CA VAL A 185 14.65 -21.15 -3.67
C VAL A 185 14.86 -20.64 -2.26
N VAL A 186 13.85 -20.87 -1.42
CA VAL A 186 13.78 -20.44 -0.02
C VAL A 186 13.33 -21.60 0.88
N ALA A 187 13.70 -21.55 2.14
CA ALA A 187 13.17 -22.43 3.17
C ALA A 187 11.85 -21.83 3.69
N VAL A 188 10.71 -22.42 3.31
CA VAL A 188 9.39 -21.89 3.63
C VAL A 188 9.16 -21.80 5.14
N ALA A 189 8.86 -20.62 5.65
CA ALA A 189 8.58 -20.36 7.05
C ALA A 189 7.07 -20.12 7.30
N GLY A 190 6.62 -20.30 8.52
CA GLY A 190 5.32 -19.81 9.02
C GLY A 190 4.12 -20.73 8.88
N SER A 191 4.04 -21.60 7.89
CA SER A 191 2.89 -22.52 7.75
C SER A 191 3.24 -23.94 8.20
N ALA A 192 2.47 -24.51 9.10
CA ALA A 192 2.72 -25.85 9.66
C ALA A 192 2.88 -26.95 8.60
N ASN A 193 2.20 -26.84 7.45
CA ASN A 193 2.25 -27.81 6.37
C ASN A 193 3.40 -27.58 5.39
N GLN A 194 4.09 -26.44 5.46
CA GLN A 194 5.13 -26.01 4.53
C GLN A 194 6.46 -25.68 5.20
N VAL A 195 6.47 -25.53 6.53
CA VAL A 195 7.69 -25.23 7.30
C VAL A 195 8.76 -26.28 7.08
N GLY A 196 9.99 -25.86 6.80
CA GLY A 196 11.11 -26.74 6.52
C GLY A 196 11.14 -27.36 5.14
N LYS A 197 10.13 -27.06 4.29
CA LYS A 197 10.15 -27.44 2.88
C LYS A 197 10.74 -26.31 2.05
N TYR A 198 11.45 -26.70 0.99
CA TYR A 198 11.96 -25.74 0.04
C TYR A 198 10.97 -25.47 -1.06
N ASN A 199 10.83 -24.20 -1.43
CA ASN A 199 9.98 -23.80 -2.57
C ASN A 199 10.57 -22.52 -3.20
N ARG A 200 10.01 -22.13 -4.34
CA ARG A 200 10.30 -20.80 -4.90
C ARG A 200 9.64 -19.72 -4.05
N ILE A 201 10.28 -18.57 -3.89
CA ILE A 201 9.78 -17.50 -3.05
C ILE A 201 8.39 -17.01 -3.50
N ASN A 202 8.10 -16.99 -4.81
CA ASN A 202 6.79 -16.60 -5.31
C ASN A 202 5.66 -17.55 -4.87
N ALA A 203 5.98 -18.82 -4.60
CA ALA A 203 5.01 -19.81 -4.18
C ALA A 203 4.62 -19.66 -2.69
N THR A 204 5.47 -19.02 -1.88
CA THR A 204 5.14 -18.77 -0.47
C THR A 204 3.94 -17.84 -0.31
N TYR A 205 3.71 -16.98 -1.31
CA TYR A 205 2.55 -16.08 -1.34
C TYR A 205 1.21 -16.81 -1.54
N ASN A 206 1.19 -18.10 -1.96
CA ASN A 206 -0.05 -18.87 -2.08
C ASN A 206 -0.82 -18.99 -0.75
N SER A 207 -0.11 -18.92 0.38
CA SER A 207 -0.68 -18.91 1.73
C SER A 207 -0.92 -17.49 2.27
N GLY A 208 -0.78 -16.50 1.42
CA GLY A 208 -0.95 -15.09 1.76
C GLY A 208 0.36 -14.35 2.05
N PRO A 209 0.28 -13.03 2.26
CA PRO A 209 1.45 -12.20 2.48
C PRO A 209 2.19 -12.51 3.77
N ASP A 210 1.50 -13.02 4.79
CA ASP A 210 2.10 -13.34 6.08
C ASP A 210 3.19 -14.43 5.98
N GLN A 211 2.96 -15.48 5.17
CA GLN A 211 3.96 -16.51 4.96
C GLN A 211 5.16 -15.99 4.17
N LEU A 212 4.94 -15.13 3.18
CA LEU A 212 6.04 -14.50 2.44
C LEU A 212 6.89 -13.60 3.36
N VAL A 213 6.27 -12.80 4.22
CA VAL A 213 6.96 -11.97 5.23
C VAL A 213 7.82 -12.83 6.14
N GLN A 214 7.24 -13.87 6.74
CA GLN A 214 7.99 -14.78 7.62
C GLN A 214 9.16 -15.44 6.91
N THR A 215 8.97 -15.85 5.65
CA THR A 215 10.04 -16.47 4.86
C THR A 215 11.15 -15.49 4.55
N ILE A 216 10.84 -14.25 4.16
CA ILE A 216 11.84 -13.20 3.92
C ILE A 216 12.65 -12.93 5.20
N GLU A 217 11.99 -12.81 6.33
CA GLU A 217 12.65 -12.58 7.60
C GLU A 217 13.51 -13.77 8.02
N ALA A 218 13.03 -15.00 7.85
CA ALA A 218 13.75 -16.20 8.20
C ALA A 218 15.00 -16.42 7.33
N ASP A 219 14.89 -16.27 6.00
CA ASP A 219 15.94 -16.63 5.06
C ASP A 219 16.93 -15.49 4.79
N PHE A 220 16.51 -14.24 4.92
CA PHE A 220 17.34 -13.06 4.64
C PHE A 220 17.57 -12.17 5.87
N GLY A 221 16.85 -12.40 6.97
CA GLY A 221 16.92 -11.59 8.19
C GLY A 221 16.36 -10.17 8.02
N ILE A 222 15.69 -9.88 6.91
CA ILE A 222 15.14 -8.56 6.62
C ILE A 222 13.78 -8.43 7.29
N ALA A 223 13.70 -7.57 8.31
CA ALA A 223 12.43 -7.24 8.96
C ALA A 223 11.51 -6.51 7.97
N ILE A 224 10.21 -6.79 8.05
CA ILE A 224 9.19 -6.12 7.22
C ILE A 224 8.20 -5.42 8.17
N GLU A 225 8.04 -4.13 8.00
CA GLU A 225 7.14 -3.31 8.79
C GLU A 225 5.79 -3.12 8.11
N HIS A 226 5.79 -3.02 6.76
CA HIS A 226 4.56 -2.82 5.98
C HIS A 226 4.52 -3.70 4.75
N VAL A 227 3.29 -4.00 4.30
CA VAL A 227 3.03 -4.75 3.08
C VAL A 227 2.09 -3.97 2.17
N VAL A 228 2.50 -3.81 0.92
CA VAL A 228 1.69 -3.23 -0.15
C VAL A 228 1.58 -4.24 -1.28
N GLN A 229 0.35 -4.61 -1.62
CA GLN A 229 0.06 -5.50 -2.75
C GLN A 229 -0.58 -4.69 -3.87
N LEU A 230 -0.11 -4.88 -5.08
CA LEU A 230 -0.58 -4.19 -6.27
C LEU A 230 -1.05 -5.21 -7.30
N ASN A 231 -2.30 -5.10 -7.74
CA ASN A 231 -2.82 -5.90 -8.84
C ASN A 231 -2.74 -5.13 -10.18
N PHE A 232 -3.06 -5.81 -11.28
CA PHE A 232 -2.97 -5.22 -12.63
C PHE A 232 -3.90 -4.01 -12.84
N ILE A 233 -5.08 -4.01 -12.21
CA ILE A 233 -6.05 -2.92 -12.34
C ILE A 233 -5.51 -1.67 -11.66
N GLY A 234 -5.06 -1.82 -10.40
CA GLY A 234 -4.47 -0.72 -9.64
C GLY A 234 -3.21 -0.16 -10.27
N PHE A 235 -2.34 -1.03 -10.79
CA PHE A 235 -1.15 -0.60 -11.52
C PHE A 235 -1.50 0.28 -12.72
N ARG A 236 -2.39 -0.20 -13.60
CA ARG A 236 -2.80 0.56 -14.79
C ARG A 236 -3.45 1.88 -14.42
N GLY A 237 -4.43 1.81 -13.51
CA GLY A 237 -5.17 2.99 -13.09
C GLY A 237 -4.28 4.03 -12.41
N ALA A 238 -3.30 3.61 -11.61
CA ALA A 238 -2.34 4.53 -10.98
C ALA A 238 -1.46 5.24 -12.03
N VAL A 239 -0.98 4.51 -13.03
CA VAL A 239 -0.20 5.08 -14.15
C VAL A 239 -1.03 6.04 -14.98
N ASP A 240 -2.24 5.63 -15.36
CA ASP A 240 -3.15 6.48 -16.17
C ASP A 240 -3.55 7.75 -15.40
N ALA A 241 -3.74 7.65 -14.09
CA ALA A 241 -4.10 8.78 -13.24
C ALA A 241 -3.03 9.87 -13.16
N ILE A 242 -1.75 9.50 -13.21
CA ILE A 242 -0.63 10.48 -13.26
C ILE A 242 -0.29 10.93 -14.69
N GLY A 243 -1.10 10.52 -15.66
CA GLY A 243 -0.92 10.89 -17.07
C GLY A 243 0.10 10.04 -17.81
N GLY A 244 0.37 8.81 -17.38
CA GLY A 244 1.33 7.91 -18.00
C GLY A 244 2.77 8.11 -17.53
N VAL A 245 3.72 7.39 -18.14
CA VAL A 245 5.16 7.51 -17.87
C VAL A 245 5.94 7.60 -19.19
N ASN A 246 7.14 8.16 -19.14
CA ASN A 246 8.00 8.28 -20.30
C ASN A 246 9.21 7.35 -20.16
N LEU A 247 9.42 6.50 -21.17
CA LEU A 247 10.57 5.61 -21.29
C LEU A 247 11.22 5.74 -22.65
N ASP A 248 12.54 5.90 -22.66
CA ASP A 248 13.36 5.91 -23.87
C ASP A 248 13.70 4.48 -24.29
N PHE A 249 13.29 4.10 -25.47
CA PHE A 249 13.58 2.80 -26.07
C PHE A 249 14.71 2.94 -27.09
N PRO A 250 15.89 2.38 -26.81
CA PRO A 250 17.01 2.46 -27.74
C PRO A 250 16.73 1.72 -29.05
N PHE A 251 15.81 0.77 -29.05
CA PHE A 251 15.37 -0.01 -30.20
C PHE A 251 13.86 -0.20 -30.21
N PRO A 252 13.21 -0.42 -31.37
CA PRO A 252 11.86 -0.97 -31.39
C PRO A 252 11.80 -2.26 -30.58
N ALA A 253 10.72 -2.45 -29.83
CA ALA A 253 10.61 -3.55 -28.88
C ALA A 253 9.24 -4.21 -28.93
N ARG A 254 9.19 -5.52 -28.68
CA ARG A 254 7.93 -6.27 -28.62
C ARG A 254 8.00 -7.43 -27.63
N ASP A 255 6.84 -7.84 -27.15
CA ASP A 255 6.62 -9.09 -26.45
C ASP A 255 5.17 -9.53 -26.69
N ALA A 256 5.00 -10.57 -27.48
CA ALA A 256 3.67 -11.06 -27.87
C ALA A 256 2.85 -11.59 -26.67
N TYR A 257 3.51 -12.04 -25.60
CA TYR A 257 2.82 -12.55 -24.40
C TYR A 257 2.25 -11.45 -23.53
N THR A 258 2.80 -10.25 -23.62
CA THR A 258 2.33 -9.11 -22.80
C THR A 258 1.57 -8.08 -23.63
N GLY A 259 1.62 -8.18 -24.95
CA GLY A 259 1.08 -7.19 -25.88
C GLY A 259 1.95 -5.95 -26.02
N LEU A 260 3.20 -6.00 -25.59
CA LEU A 260 4.16 -4.92 -25.84
C LEU A 260 4.45 -4.81 -27.33
N ASN A 261 4.33 -3.61 -27.88
CA ASN A 261 4.67 -3.31 -29.27
C ASN A 261 5.08 -1.85 -29.42
N ILE A 262 6.37 -1.59 -29.33
CA ILE A 262 7.00 -0.27 -29.52
C ILE A 262 7.67 -0.29 -30.89
N THR A 263 7.15 0.50 -31.81
CA THR A 263 7.58 0.49 -33.21
C THR A 263 8.70 1.47 -33.53
N THR A 264 8.92 2.47 -32.67
CA THR A 264 9.89 3.56 -32.88
C THR A 264 10.87 3.66 -31.72
N ARG A 265 12.08 4.10 -32.01
CA ARG A 265 13.11 4.43 -31.03
C ARG A 265 12.79 5.74 -30.31
N GLY A 266 13.45 5.97 -29.21
CA GLY A 266 13.42 7.22 -28.47
C GLY A 266 12.40 7.23 -27.34
N CYS A 267 12.21 8.40 -26.77
CA CYS A 267 11.30 8.59 -25.65
C CYS A 267 9.84 8.34 -26.06
N GLN A 268 9.22 7.34 -25.45
CA GLN A 268 7.83 6.94 -25.69
C GLN A 268 6.99 7.25 -24.48
N HIS A 269 5.83 7.85 -24.71
CA HIS A 269 4.83 8.06 -23.67
C HIS A 269 3.95 6.82 -23.55
N LEU A 270 3.97 6.18 -22.35
CA LEU A 270 3.27 4.93 -22.09
C LEU A 270 2.09 5.17 -21.16
N ASN A 271 0.90 4.78 -21.57
CA ASN A 271 -0.25 4.65 -20.70
C ASN A 271 -0.12 3.44 -19.76
N GLY A 272 -1.10 3.25 -18.86
CA GLY A 272 -1.07 2.13 -17.91
C GLY A 272 -1.04 0.76 -18.55
N GLY A 273 -1.65 0.58 -19.73
CA GLY A 273 -1.64 -0.67 -20.47
C GLY A 273 -0.26 -1.03 -20.99
N TYR A 274 0.38 -0.11 -21.71
CA TYR A 274 1.74 -0.30 -22.21
C TYR A 274 2.78 -0.40 -21.09
N SER A 275 2.62 0.39 -20.03
CA SER A 275 3.47 0.31 -18.85
C SER A 275 3.39 -1.06 -18.17
N LEU A 276 2.19 -1.63 -18.06
CA LEU A 276 2.00 -2.98 -17.56
C LEU A 276 2.64 -4.03 -18.47
N ALA A 277 2.53 -3.86 -19.79
CA ALA A 277 3.15 -4.74 -20.76
C ALA A 277 4.68 -4.76 -20.60
N VAL A 278 5.33 -3.59 -20.44
CA VAL A 278 6.76 -3.46 -20.15
C VAL A 278 7.12 -4.16 -18.83
N ALA A 279 6.38 -3.87 -17.76
CA ALA A 279 6.66 -4.41 -16.42
C ALA A 279 6.49 -5.94 -16.30
N ARG A 280 5.71 -6.53 -17.22
CA ARG A 280 5.47 -8.00 -17.30
C ARG A 280 6.34 -8.72 -18.32
N SER A 281 7.00 -8.01 -19.23
CA SER A 281 7.70 -8.59 -20.35
C SER A 281 8.86 -9.48 -19.91
N ARG A 282 8.80 -10.76 -20.30
CA ARG A 282 9.83 -11.79 -20.07
C ARG A 282 10.34 -12.40 -21.37
N HIS A 283 9.60 -12.21 -22.46
CA HIS A 283 9.96 -12.63 -23.80
C HIS A 283 10.24 -11.41 -24.68
N TYR A 284 10.98 -10.46 -24.08
CA TYR A 284 11.31 -9.18 -24.70
C TYR A 284 12.17 -9.41 -25.94
N GLN A 285 11.77 -8.80 -27.03
CA GLN A 285 12.52 -8.76 -28.27
C GLN A 285 12.78 -7.31 -28.66
N TYR A 286 13.95 -7.05 -29.18
CA TYR A 286 14.34 -5.75 -29.73
C TYR A 286 14.84 -5.87 -31.15
N TYR A 287 14.59 -4.83 -31.97
CA TYR A 287 14.94 -4.83 -33.40
C TYR A 287 16.23 -4.05 -33.61
N GLU A 288 17.30 -4.79 -33.93
CA GLU A 288 18.62 -4.23 -34.17
C GLU A 288 19.28 -4.93 -35.37
N ASN A 289 20.05 -4.19 -36.17
CA ASN A 289 20.79 -4.72 -37.31
C ASN A 289 19.92 -5.47 -38.35
N GLY A 290 18.64 -5.06 -38.49
CA GLY A 290 17.74 -5.63 -39.50
C GLY A 290 16.95 -6.86 -39.08
N TYR A 291 17.07 -7.35 -37.85
CA TYR A 291 16.30 -8.49 -37.35
C TYR A 291 15.91 -8.35 -35.90
N TRP A 292 14.90 -9.12 -35.46
CA TRP A 292 14.46 -9.19 -34.07
C TRP A 292 15.39 -10.10 -33.28
N GLN A 293 15.95 -9.53 -32.23
CA GLN A 293 16.78 -10.26 -31.27
C GLN A 293 15.97 -10.55 -30.00
N TYR A 294 16.28 -11.68 -29.37
CA TYR A 294 15.63 -12.08 -28.13
C TYR A 294 16.49 -11.70 -26.92
N ASP A 295 15.84 -11.08 -25.91
CA ASP A 295 16.47 -10.85 -24.62
C ASP A 295 16.56 -12.17 -23.85
N GLY A 296 17.75 -12.76 -23.81
CA GLY A 296 18.03 -13.99 -23.07
C GLY A 296 18.02 -13.85 -21.55
N THR A 297 17.88 -12.62 -21.01
CA THR A 297 17.93 -12.39 -19.56
C THR A 297 16.62 -12.73 -18.84
N SER A 298 15.52 -12.93 -19.59
CA SER A 298 14.22 -13.41 -19.08
C SER A 298 13.72 -12.64 -17.84
N ASP A 299 13.78 -13.25 -16.67
CA ASP A 299 13.27 -12.65 -15.41
C ASP A 299 14.14 -11.48 -14.93
N PHE A 300 15.43 -11.55 -15.12
CA PHE A 300 16.35 -10.46 -14.76
C PHE A 300 16.10 -9.21 -15.61
N GLY A 301 15.92 -9.36 -16.92
CA GLY A 301 15.54 -8.25 -17.79
C GLY A 301 14.20 -7.63 -17.39
N ARG A 302 13.22 -8.47 -17.01
CA ARG A 302 11.96 -7.97 -16.46
C ARG A 302 12.18 -7.13 -15.20
N ILE A 303 13.01 -7.55 -14.27
CA ILE A 303 13.34 -6.80 -13.04
C ILE A 303 13.98 -5.45 -13.39
N GLN A 304 14.87 -5.41 -14.38
CA GLN A 304 15.51 -4.17 -14.85
C GLN A 304 14.47 -3.21 -15.45
N ARG A 305 13.59 -3.70 -16.33
CA ARG A 305 12.49 -2.92 -16.89
C ARG A 305 11.54 -2.39 -15.84
N GLN A 306 11.25 -3.17 -14.80
CA GLN A 306 10.48 -2.72 -13.64
C GLN A 306 11.19 -1.62 -12.85
N ASN A 307 12.51 -1.71 -12.68
CA ASN A 307 13.29 -0.69 -11.99
C ASN A 307 13.35 0.62 -12.80
N ALA A 308 13.52 0.52 -14.13
CA ALA A 308 13.45 1.67 -15.03
C ALA A 308 12.05 2.32 -14.98
N PHE A 309 11.00 1.50 -15.04
CA PHE A 309 9.62 1.96 -14.90
C PHE A 309 9.40 2.68 -13.55
N LEU A 310 9.88 2.14 -12.43
CA LEU A 310 9.73 2.76 -11.11
C LEU A 310 10.38 4.15 -11.07
N LYS A 311 11.57 4.29 -11.65
CA LYS A 311 12.24 5.59 -11.78
C LYS A 311 11.44 6.57 -12.64
N ALA A 312 10.90 6.10 -13.78
CA ALA A 312 10.06 6.92 -14.65
C ALA A 312 8.74 7.33 -13.95
N LEU A 313 8.16 6.44 -13.14
CA LEU A 313 6.97 6.72 -12.35
C LEU A 313 7.22 7.85 -11.33
N ILE A 314 8.34 7.81 -10.62
CA ILE A 314 8.75 8.85 -9.67
C ILE A 314 8.93 10.18 -10.41
N ASN A 315 9.68 10.19 -11.53
CA ASN A 315 9.87 11.39 -12.36
C ASN A 315 8.56 12.03 -12.80
N GLN A 316 7.58 11.20 -13.13
CA GLN A 316 6.27 11.69 -13.55
C GLN A 316 5.44 12.19 -12.36
N ALA A 317 5.46 11.47 -11.24
CA ALA A 317 4.73 11.85 -10.03
C ALA A 317 5.20 13.22 -9.49
N GLU A 318 6.50 13.53 -9.57
CA GLU A 318 7.06 14.83 -9.18
C GLU A 318 6.47 16.01 -9.97
N LYS A 319 6.00 15.76 -11.18
CA LYS A 319 5.43 16.80 -12.07
C LYS A 319 3.93 17.03 -11.85
N GLN A 320 3.26 16.17 -11.08
CA GLN A 320 1.81 16.12 -10.97
C GLN A 320 1.30 16.59 -9.61
N TYR A 321 1.07 17.90 -9.46
CA TYR A 321 0.51 18.49 -8.23
C TYR A 321 -0.95 18.95 -8.37
N ASN A 322 -1.66 18.51 -9.42
CA ASN A 322 -3.05 18.89 -9.63
C ASN A 322 -3.96 18.09 -8.68
N PRO A 323 -4.84 18.74 -7.88
CA PRO A 323 -5.77 18.05 -6.98
C PRO A 323 -6.69 17.03 -7.68
N LEU A 324 -7.07 17.27 -8.94
CA LEU A 324 -7.89 16.34 -9.74
C LEU A 324 -7.11 15.07 -10.08
N THR A 325 -5.86 15.22 -10.48
CA THR A 325 -4.93 14.11 -10.76
C THR A 325 -4.70 13.28 -9.50
N LEU A 326 -4.49 13.95 -8.35
CA LEU A 326 -4.33 13.27 -7.07
C LEU A 326 -5.59 12.48 -6.68
N ASN A 327 -6.78 13.06 -6.89
CA ASN A 327 -8.04 12.36 -6.62
C ASN A 327 -8.23 11.13 -7.52
N ALA A 328 -7.91 11.23 -8.81
CA ALA A 328 -7.96 10.11 -9.75
C ALA A 328 -6.97 9.01 -9.34
N PHE A 329 -5.75 9.40 -8.94
CA PHE A 329 -4.74 8.47 -8.42
C PHE A 329 -5.23 7.73 -7.18
N ILE A 330 -5.75 8.45 -6.17
CA ILE A 330 -6.35 7.84 -4.96
C ILE A 330 -7.47 6.88 -5.34
N GLY A 331 -8.33 7.25 -6.32
CA GLY A 331 -9.39 6.38 -6.83
C GLY A 331 -8.88 5.06 -7.39
N SER A 332 -7.78 5.09 -8.13
CA SER A 332 -7.15 3.90 -8.71
C SER A 332 -6.47 3.04 -7.65
N VAL A 333 -5.82 3.68 -6.67
CA VAL A 333 -5.21 2.98 -5.51
C VAL A 333 -6.27 2.22 -4.72
N VAL A 334 -7.42 2.84 -4.45
CA VAL A 334 -8.54 2.19 -3.73
C VAL A 334 -9.00 0.91 -4.43
N GLN A 335 -9.00 0.88 -5.76
CA GLN A 335 -9.49 -0.26 -6.54
C GLN A 335 -8.49 -1.41 -6.70
N GLY A 336 -7.21 -1.14 -6.60
CA GLY A 336 -6.20 -2.11 -7.01
C GLY A 336 -5.00 -2.27 -6.09
N VAL A 337 -5.00 -1.59 -4.97
CA VAL A 337 -3.96 -1.71 -3.94
C VAL A 337 -4.57 -2.32 -2.68
N THR A 338 -3.87 -3.25 -2.09
CA THR A 338 -4.16 -3.78 -0.76
C THR A 338 -2.97 -3.46 0.14
N ILE A 339 -3.23 -2.89 1.30
CA ILE A 339 -2.21 -2.56 2.30
C ILE A 339 -2.40 -3.41 3.55
N ASP A 340 -1.37 -3.52 4.36
CA ASP A 340 -1.54 -4.12 5.68
C ASP A 340 -2.42 -3.24 6.58
N SER A 341 -3.04 -3.88 7.59
CA SER A 341 -4.00 -3.20 8.47
C SER A 341 -3.36 -2.21 9.44
N THR A 342 -2.04 -2.27 9.62
CA THR A 342 -1.29 -1.39 10.52
C THR A 342 -0.83 -0.11 9.82
N PHE A 343 -0.80 -0.10 8.48
CA PHE A 343 -0.37 1.05 7.70
C PHE A 343 -1.35 2.21 7.87
N SER A 344 -0.89 3.30 8.46
CA SER A 344 -1.73 4.46 8.78
C SER A 344 -1.68 5.53 7.67
N ILE A 345 -2.72 6.37 7.64
CA ILE A 345 -2.74 7.51 6.73
C ILE A 345 -1.63 8.52 7.03
N SER A 346 -1.27 8.68 8.31
CA SER A 346 -0.19 9.58 8.72
C SER A 346 1.16 9.14 8.17
N GLU A 347 1.44 7.85 8.18
CA GLU A 347 2.65 7.27 7.57
C GLU A 347 2.66 7.46 6.07
N LEU A 348 1.52 7.19 5.40
CA LEU A 348 1.40 7.41 3.97
C LEU A 348 1.63 8.87 3.57
N VAL A 349 1.07 9.82 4.34
CA VAL A 349 1.28 11.26 4.12
C VAL A 349 2.73 11.64 4.38
N SER A 350 3.35 11.12 5.43
CA SER A 350 4.78 11.32 5.71
C SER A 350 5.65 10.81 4.56
N LEU A 351 5.39 9.61 4.07
CA LEU A 351 6.06 9.06 2.90
C LEU A 351 5.88 9.95 1.67
N ALA A 352 4.65 10.36 1.38
CA ALA A 352 4.37 11.24 0.24
C ALA A 352 5.10 12.59 0.35
N GLN A 353 5.22 13.16 1.56
CA GLN A 353 5.97 14.39 1.79
C GLN A 353 7.49 14.19 1.59
N GLN A 354 8.04 13.07 2.05
CA GLN A 354 9.44 12.72 1.86
C GLN A 354 9.76 12.49 0.39
N PHE A 355 8.89 11.81 -0.33
CA PHE A 355 9.03 11.57 -1.77
C PHE A 355 8.84 12.83 -2.61
N ARG A 356 8.25 13.89 -2.06
CA ARG A 356 8.05 15.15 -2.78
C ARG A 356 9.35 15.83 -3.21
N SER A 357 10.43 15.67 -2.45
CA SER A 357 11.76 16.20 -2.74
C SER A 357 12.76 15.13 -3.22
N PHE A 358 12.26 13.93 -3.49
CA PHE A 358 13.07 12.78 -3.83
C PHE A 358 13.27 12.71 -5.34
N ALA A 359 14.47 13.00 -5.81
CA ALA A 359 14.80 12.86 -7.22
C ALA A 359 14.91 11.35 -7.58
N SER A 360 14.29 10.96 -8.67
CA SER A 360 14.33 9.56 -9.17
C SER A 360 15.75 9.03 -9.40
N THR A 361 16.71 9.93 -9.67
CA THR A 361 18.14 9.63 -9.79
C THR A 361 18.75 9.15 -8.48
N SER A 362 18.13 9.50 -7.35
CA SER A 362 18.55 9.09 -6.01
C SER A 362 18.01 7.71 -5.61
N LEU A 363 17.13 7.09 -6.42
CA LEU A 363 16.61 5.77 -6.16
C LEU A 363 17.68 4.70 -6.42
N ALA A 364 18.26 4.16 -5.35
CA ALA A 364 19.15 3.01 -5.44
C ALA A 364 18.31 1.74 -5.68
N THR A 365 18.60 1.02 -6.74
CA THR A 365 17.93 -0.25 -7.06
C THR A 365 18.93 -1.38 -7.11
N SER A 366 18.65 -2.46 -6.38
CA SER A 366 19.47 -3.65 -6.32
C SER A 366 18.64 -4.90 -6.63
N THR A 367 19.30 -5.93 -7.12
CA THR A 367 18.68 -7.25 -7.29
C THR A 367 19.48 -8.24 -6.44
N LEU A 368 18.79 -9.10 -5.72
CA LEU A 368 19.44 -10.16 -4.93
C LEU A 368 20.28 -11.03 -5.85
N PRO A 369 21.58 -11.17 -5.62
CA PRO A 369 22.44 -12.03 -6.43
C PRO A 369 22.02 -13.49 -6.33
N THR A 370 21.75 -14.06 -7.49
CA THR A 370 21.33 -15.46 -7.62
C THR A 370 21.98 -16.09 -8.85
N TYR A 371 22.05 -17.41 -8.87
CA TYR A 371 22.55 -18.17 -10.01
C TYR A 371 21.68 -19.40 -10.25
N SER A 372 21.62 -19.86 -11.49
CA SER A 372 21.00 -21.12 -11.85
C SER A 372 21.98 -22.27 -11.67
N SER A 373 21.50 -23.42 -11.22
CA SER A 373 22.30 -24.64 -11.13
C SER A 373 21.56 -25.79 -11.81
N ASN A 374 22.31 -26.65 -12.43
CA ASN A 374 21.83 -27.92 -13.02
C ASN A 374 21.63 -29.02 -11.95
N SER A 375 21.70 -28.66 -10.65
CA SER A 375 21.44 -29.60 -9.57
C SER A 375 20.03 -30.13 -9.64
N SER A 376 19.89 -31.45 -9.54
CA SER A 376 18.60 -32.13 -9.49
C SER A 376 17.92 -32.09 -8.13
N GLU A 377 18.58 -31.52 -7.10
CA GLU A 377 18.11 -31.54 -5.70
C GLU A 377 16.69 -30.99 -5.54
N PHE A 378 16.36 -29.92 -6.27
CA PHE A 378 15.01 -29.33 -6.27
C PHE A 378 14.37 -29.38 -7.67
N GLY A 379 14.73 -30.37 -8.48
CA GLY A 379 14.21 -30.51 -9.86
C GLY A 379 12.69 -30.53 -9.96
N TYR A 380 11.99 -30.96 -8.91
CA TYR A 380 10.53 -30.95 -8.81
C TYR A 380 9.95 -29.52 -8.80
N LEU A 381 10.76 -28.50 -8.50
CA LEU A 381 10.34 -27.09 -8.55
C LEU A 381 10.46 -26.48 -9.96
N GLY A 382 11.08 -27.20 -10.91
CA GLY A 382 11.37 -26.70 -12.26
C GLY A 382 12.56 -25.73 -12.27
N SER A 383 12.48 -24.66 -13.07
CA SER A 383 13.53 -23.65 -13.13
C SER A 383 13.62 -22.87 -11.82
N ILE A 384 14.78 -22.90 -11.18
CA ILE A 384 15.04 -22.29 -9.88
C ILE A 384 16.34 -21.51 -9.88
N LEU A 385 16.45 -20.60 -8.90
CA LEU A 385 17.61 -19.76 -8.66
C LEU A 385 18.08 -19.96 -7.21
N TYR A 386 19.37 -20.16 -7.03
CA TYR A 386 20.02 -20.23 -5.72
C TYR A 386 20.61 -18.86 -5.35
N VAL A 387 20.55 -18.51 -4.07
CA VAL A 387 21.17 -17.29 -3.55
C VAL A 387 22.67 -17.40 -3.62
N GLN A 388 23.32 -16.41 -4.22
CA GLN A 388 24.77 -16.38 -4.40
C GLN A 388 25.43 -15.71 -3.19
N GLN A 389 25.99 -16.52 -2.30
CA GLN A 389 26.78 -16.04 -1.17
C GLN A 389 28.26 -15.97 -1.52
N PRO A 390 29.05 -15.00 -1.01
CA PRO A 390 28.67 -13.94 -0.03
C PRO A 390 28.07 -12.68 -0.67
N GLN A 391 27.91 -12.62 -2.00
CA GLN A 391 27.46 -11.43 -2.73
C GLN A 391 26.08 -10.98 -2.28
N ALA A 392 25.17 -11.92 -1.96
CA ALA A 392 23.83 -11.57 -1.45
C ALA A 392 23.91 -10.78 -0.14
N ASN A 393 24.77 -11.19 0.80
CA ASN A 393 24.97 -10.48 2.06
C ASN A 393 25.54 -9.06 1.83
N GLN A 394 26.44 -8.90 0.86
CA GLN A 394 26.98 -7.60 0.51
C GLN A 394 25.88 -6.67 -0.04
N VAL A 395 25.03 -7.18 -0.95
CA VAL A 395 23.90 -6.42 -1.50
C VAL A 395 22.89 -6.07 -0.43
N ILE A 396 22.53 -6.99 0.46
CA ILE A 396 21.63 -6.75 1.58
C ILE A 396 22.21 -5.68 2.52
N SER A 397 23.50 -5.74 2.82
CA SER A 397 24.19 -4.74 3.65
C SER A 397 24.12 -3.35 3.02
N GLN A 398 24.40 -3.25 1.73
CA GLN A 398 24.30 -1.97 1.00
C GLN A 398 22.84 -1.46 0.94
N PHE A 399 21.89 -2.35 0.71
CA PHE A 399 20.47 -2.05 0.68
C PHE A 399 19.96 -1.47 2.00
N LEU A 400 20.34 -2.09 3.13
CA LEU A 400 19.94 -1.64 4.47
C LEU A 400 20.83 -0.50 5.00
N ASN A 401 21.93 -0.19 4.33
CA ASN A 401 22.99 0.70 4.85
C ASN A 401 23.44 0.30 6.26
N ALA A 402 23.48 -1.00 6.52
CA ALA A 402 23.83 -1.64 7.79
C ALA A 402 24.44 -3.02 7.53
N PRO A 403 25.16 -3.64 8.50
CA PRO A 403 25.59 -5.01 8.36
C PRO A 403 24.42 -5.94 8.00
N ALA A 404 24.65 -6.86 7.06
CA ALA A 404 23.61 -7.81 6.67
C ALA A 404 23.16 -8.64 7.88
N PRO A 405 21.85 -8.75 8.11
CA PRO A 405 21.35 -9.54 9.24
C PRO A 405 21.71 -11.03 9.05
N VAL A 406 21.83 -11.75 10.15
CA VAL A 406 22.07 -13.19 10.11
C VAL A 406 20.73 -13.91 9.89
N PRO A 407 20.58 -14.66 8.79
CA PRO A 407 19.36 -15.41 8.54
C PRO A 407 19.09 -16.46 9.61
N LEU A 408 17.84 -16.65 9.98
CA LEU A 408 17.44 -17.75 10.88
C LEU A 408 17.55 -19.11 10.18
N THR A 409 17.20 -19.13 8.90
CA THR A 409 17.24 -20.31 8.03
C THR A 409 17.89 -19.91 6.72
N PRO A 410 19.20 -20.04 6.57
CA PRO A 410 19.86 -19.62 5.34
C PRO A 410 19.29 -20.38 4.14
N PRO A 411 19.09 -19.71 3.00
CA PRO A 411 18.61 -20.35 1.77
C PRO A 411 19.54 -21.51 1.38
N PRO A 412 19.00 -22.57 0.77
CA PRO A 412 19.78 -23.73 0.39
C PRO A 412 20.87 -23.38 -0.63
N GLY A 413 22.06 -23.91 -0.43
CA GLY A 413 23.14 -23.92 -1.41
C GLY A 413 23.06 -25.14 -2.33
N PRO A 414 23.87 -25.18 -3.43
CA PRO A 414 23.82 -26.27 -4.40
C PRO A 414 24.30 -27.62 -3.88
N TYR A 415 24.87 -27.69 -2.67
CA TYR A 415 25.51 -28.88 -2.08
C TYR A 415 25.06 -29.22 -0.68
N GLY A 416 23.81 -28.86 -0.29
CA GLY A 416 23.25 -29.30 0.99
C GLY A 416 24.13 -28.98 2.21
N THR A 417 24.96 -27.95 2.17
CA THR A 417 25.74 -27.55 3.33
C THR A 417 24.80 -27.00 4.39
N THR A 418 24.32 -27.92 5.22
CA THR A 418 23.77 -27.60 6.52
C THR A 418 24.89 -26.91 7.28
N SER A 419 24.91 -25.59 7.29
CA SER A 419 25.78 -24.82 8.15
C SER A 419 25.49 -25.25 9.58
N THR A 420 26.42 -25.99 10.18
CA THR A 420 26.29 -26.44 11.55
C THR A 420 26.16 -25.21 12.43
N ARG A 421 24.96 -25.01 12.95
CA ARG A 421 24.59 -23.91 13.81
C ARG A 421 25.36 -24.03 15.12
N THR A 422 26.34 -23.19 15.32
CA THR A 422 26.83 -22.91 16.67
C THR A 422 25.81 -21.99 17.32
N THR A 423 24.92 -22.55 18.12
CA THR A 423 23.95 -21.80 18.92
C THR A 423 24.69 -21.02 20.00
N THR A 424 24.93 -19.75 19.75
CA THR A 424 25.10 -18.78 20.82
C THR A 424 23.90 -17.87 20.80
N SER A 425 22.90 -18.22 21.61
CA SER A 425 21.72 -17.40 21.86
C SER A 425 22.14 -16.17 22.63
N THR A 426 22.14 -15.02 21.99
CA THR A 426 21.84 -13.77 22.66
C THR A 426 21.18 -12.86 21.61
N VAL A 427 19.87 -12.90 21.57
CA VAL A 427 19.08 -11.92 20.85
C VAL A 427 19.16 -10.64 21.66
N GLN A 428 20.14 -9.80 21.34
CA GLN A 428 20.20 -8.44 21.86
C GLN A 428 19.61 -7.54 20.79
N ALA A 429 18.49 -6.90 21.13
CA ALA A 429 17.90 -5.85 20.31
C ALA A 429 18.97 -4.79 20.01
N PRO A 430 19.02 -4.22 18.80
CA PRO A 430 19.98 -3.19 18.49
C PRO A 430 19.70 -1.97 19.37
N SER A 431 20.62 -1.68 20.30
CA SER A 431 20.62 -0.45 21.07
C SER A 431 21.18 0.65 20.17
N TYR A 432 20.35 1.62 19.83
CA TYR A 432 20.80 2.85 19.19
C TYR A 432 21.64 3.67 20.16
N SER A 433 22.93 3.72 19.94
CA SER A 433 23.83 4.66 20.62
C SER A 433 23.77 6.00 19.89
N THR A 434 23.30 7.01 20.60
CA THR A 434 23.42 8.41 20.19
C THR A 434 24.85 8.89 20.43
N GLY A 435 25.52 9.31 19.37
CA GLY A 435 26.64 10.23 19.40
C GLY A 435 28.04 9.62 19.43
N GLY A 436 28.66 9.63 18.28
CA GLY A 436 30.10 9.44 18.11
C GLY A 436 30.47 9.54 16.63
N LYS A 437 31.04 10.68 16.23
CA LYS A 437 31.67 10.83 14.90
C LYS A 437 32.85 9.87 14.83
N THR A 438 32.71 8.79 14.09
CA THR A 438 33.84 7.96 13.64
C THR A 438 34.06 8.23 12.16
N PRO A 439 35.30 8.36 11.67
CA PRO A 439 35.58 8.62 10.26
C PRO A 439 35.05 7.47 9.41
N ALA A 440 34.35 7.81 8.33
CA ALA A 440 33.86 6.87 7.35
C ALA A 440 35.05 6.14 6.72
N THR A 441 35.25 4.90 7.10
CA THR A 441 36.06 3.96 6.32
C THR A 441 35.26 3.65 5.08
N THR A 442 35.68 4.18 3.95
CA THR A 442 35.11 3.91 2.63
C THR A 442 35.24 2.40 2.38
N ALA A 443 34.18 1.65 2.56
CA ALA A 443 34.10 0.27 2.12
C ALA A 443 34.31 0.24 0.60
N PRO A 444 35.09 -0.74 0.06
CA PRO A 444 35.31 -0.83 -1.37
C PRO A 444 33.94 -0.95 -2.07
N ALA A 445 33.72 -0.12 -3.08
CA ALA A 445 32.55 -0.18 -3.91
C ALA A 445 32.45 -1.57 -4.53
N VAL A 446 31.52 -2.38 -4.03
CA VAL A 446 31.16 -3.63 -4.68
C VAL A 446 30.47 -3.26 -5.97
N THR A 447 31.12 -3.47 -7.08
CA THR A 447 30.53 -3.36 -8.40
C THR A 447 29.50 -4.47 -8.50
N THR A 448 28.27 -4.18 -8.08
CA THR A 448 27.13 -5.04 -8.40
C THR A 448 27.05 -5.02 -9.92
N THR A 449 27.39 -6.13 -10.55
CA THR A 449 27.24 -6.27 -11.99
C THR A 449 25.74 -6.30 -12.27
N THR A 450 25.11 -5.11 -12.26
CA THR A 450 23.85 -4.89 -12.91
C THR A 450 24.16 -5.12 -14.38
N ILE A 451 23.70 -6.21 -14.96
CA ILE A 451 23.78 -6.42 -16.40
C ILE A 451 22.92 -5.35 -17.02
N GLN A 452 23.47 -4.15 -17.23
CA GLN A 452 22.81 -3.13 -18.03
C GLN A 452 22.88 -3.62 -19.46
N THR A 453 21.77 -4.03 -19.96
CA THR A 453 21.61 -4.38 -21.35
C THR A 453 21.36 -3.10 -22.13
N ASN A 454 22.12 -2.90 -23.21
CA ASN A 454 22.03 -1.69 -24.06
C ASN A 454 20.66 -1.54 -24.76
N PHE A 455 19.80 -2.53 -24.64
CA PHE A 455 18.48 -2.59 -25.28
C PHE A 455 17.30 -2.36 -24.34
N ASP A 456 17.52 -2.34 -23.02
CA ASP A 456 16.44 -2.09 -22.07
C ASP A 456 16.07 -0.60 -22.05
N PRO A 457 14.77 -0.29 -21.85
CA PRO A 457 14.33 1.10 -21.79
C PRO A 457 14.83 1.79 -20.54
N THR A 458 15.08 3.10 -20.65
CA THR A 458 15.49 3.98 -19.55
C THR A 458 14.50 5.13 -19.36
N PRO A 459 14.40 5.74 -18.16
CA PRO A 459 13.56 6.93 -17.97
C PRO A 459 13.98 8.10 -18.86
N CYS A 460 13.01 8.85 -19.41
CA CYS A 460 13.24 10.07 -20.19
C CYS A 460 12.26 11.25 -19.82
#